data_9d412deb579653b58247a052ea85aded
#
_entry.id   9d412deb579653b58247a052ea85aded
#
_cell.length_a   1.000
_cell.length_b   1.000
_cell.length_c   1.000
_cell.angle_alpha   90.00
_cell.angle_beta   90.00
_cell.angle_gamma   90.00
#
_symmetry.space_group_name_H-M   'P 1'
#
loop_
_entity.id
_entity.type
_entity.pdbx_description
1 polymer ?
#
loop_
_entity_poly.entity_id
_entity_poly.type
_entity_poly.pdbx_seq_one_letter_code
_entity_poly.pdbx_strand_id
1 'polypeptide(L)'
;PAVRTDIQEGFLFRNEPEGVFVACLLGFLATMSLVCVSSHLGLLWVAIEATTLVTAPLIYFNRTQQSIEATWKYLLVGFVGIALALLGTFCLAYAALHQGLPCTLVLGDLLAHAPQLSKPWLRAGFVLLLVGYGTKMGLAPMHTWKPDAYGEAPGVVGALLAGGVTSCAFLALARAYQVCVAAGESAFASRLLLPTGLFSMAVAGLFVVGQRDFKRMLAYSSVEHMGILALGIGIGGA
;
A
#
# COMPACT_ATOMS: atom_id res chain seq x y z
N PRO A 1 3.43 -35.85 -3.26
CA PRO A 1 3.83 -36.14 -4.66
C PRO A 1 4.73 -35.05 -5.22
N ALA A 2 4.38 -33.76 -5.08
CA ALA A 2 5.17 -32.61 -5.56
C ALA A 2 6.62 -32.61 -5.02
N VAL A 3 6.82 -32.87 -3.72
CA VAL A 3 8.14 -32.90 -3.09
C VAL A 3 9.08 -33.96 -3.70
N ARG A 4 8.55 -35.09 -4.20
CA ARG A 4 9.37 -36.10 -4.86
C ARG A 4 9.79 -35.70 -6.28
N THR A 5 8.93 -35.00 -6.99
CA THR A 5 9.25 -34.45 -8.31
C THR A 5 10.30 -33.35 -8.20
N ASP A 6 10.19 -32.42 -7.23
CA ASP A 6 11.15 -31.33 -7.01
C ASP A 6 12.56 -31.86 -6.71
N ILE A 7 12.68 -32.93 -5.92
CA ILE A 7 13.98 -33.59 -5.63
C ILE A 7 14.55 -34.29 -6.89
N GLN A 8 13.69 -34.89 -7.72
CA GLN A 8 14.11 -35.53 -8.97
C GLN A 8 14.53 -34.54 -10.05
N GLU A 9 13.97 -33.32 -10.04
CA GLU A 9 14.30 -32.23 -10.94
C GLU A 9 15.48 -31.37 -10.43
N GLY A 10 16.08 -31.73 -9.29
CA GLY A 10 17.26 -31.04 -8.73
C GLY A 10 16.93 -29.74 -7.97
N PHE A 11 15.68 -29.48 -7.65
CA PHE A 11 15.32 -28.36 -6.77
C PHE A 11 15.68 -28.68 -5.32
N LEU A 12 16.64 -27.93 -4.77
CA LEU A 12 17.12 -28.09 -3.39
C LEU A 12 16.16 -27.51 -2.33
N PHE A 13 15.11 -26.81 -2.75
CA PHE A 13 14.22 -26.05 -1.84
C PHE A 13 12.81 -26.66 -1.81
N ARG A 14 12.29 -26.80 -0.61
CA ARG A 14 10.94 -27.29 -0.36
C ARG A 14 9.97 -26.12 -0.36
N ASN A 15 9.11 -26.01 -1.37
CA ASN A 15 8.04 -25.03 -1.41
C ASN A 15 7.10 -25.15 -0.21
N GLU A 16 6.39 -24.06 0.12
CA GLU A 16 5.30 -24.11 1.09
C GLU A 16 4.20 -25.10 0.62
N PRO A 17 3.48 -25.75 1.56
CA PRO A 17 2.35 -26.61 1.18
C PRO A 17 1.31 -25.84 0.36
N GLU A 18 0.78 -26.47 -0.69
CA GLU A 18 -0.25 -25.88 -1.56
C GLU A 18 -1.47 -25.39 -0.77
N GLY A 19 -1.83 -26.08 0.31
CA GLY A 19 -2.92 -25.66 1.20
C GLY A 19 -2.68 -24.31 1.87
N VAL A 20 -1.42 -24.00 2.24
CA VAL A 20 -1.05 -22.68 2.79
C VAL A 20 -1.16 -21.61 1.72
N PHE A 21 -0.73 -21.91 0.49
CA PHE A 21 -0.84 -20.99 -0.64
C PHE A 21 -2.31 -20.62 -0.90
N VAL A 22 -3.19 -21.61 -1.01
CA VAL A 22 -4.63 -21.39 -1.25
C VAL A 22 -5.27 -20.63 -0.10
N ALA A 23 -4.97 -20.99 1.16
CA ALA A 23 -5.49 -20.31 2.34
C ALA A 23 -5.08 -18.83 2.38
N CYS A 24 -3.81 -18.54 2.11
CA CYS A 24 -3.30 -17.16 2.04
C CYS A 24 -3.93 -16.39 0.88
N LEU A 25 -4.14 -17.03 -0.28
CA LEU A 25 -4.80 -16.41 -1.42
C LEU A 25 -6.26 -16.03 -1.10
N LEU A 26 -7.02 -16.95 -0.50
CA LEU A 26 -8.40 -16.69 -0.07
C LEU A 26 -8.45 -15.62 1.03
N GLY A 27 -7.54 -15.68 2.00
CA GLY A 27 -7.37 -14.66 3.03
C GLY A 27 -7.07 -13.28 2.44
N PHE A 28 -6.22 -13.21 1.41
CA PHE A 28 -5.95 -11.97 0.70
C PHE A 28 -7.18 -11.42 0.00
N LEU A 29 -7.95 -12.25 -0.71
CA LEU A 29 -9.19 -11.83 -1.36
C LEU A 29 -10.21 -11.31 -0.32
N ALA A 30 -10.34 -11.99 0.82
CA ALA A 30 -11.22 -11.56 1.91
C ALA A 30 -10.80 -10.20 2.49
N THR A 31 -9.50 -10.02 2.79
CA THR A 31 -8.99 -8.76 3.36
C THR A 31 -9.08 -7.61 2.34
N MET A 32 -8.81 -7.85 1.06
CA MET A 32 -8.98 -6.88 -0.01
C MET A 32 -10.45 -6.46 -0.17
N SER A 33 -11.39 -7.42 -0.10
CA SER A 33 -12.82 -7.13 -0.13
C SER A 33 -13.22 -6.28 1.08
N LEU A 34 -12.68 -6.59 2.27
CA LEU A 34 -12.90 -5.80 3.48
C LEU A 34 -12.39 -4.35 3.32
N VAL A 35 -11.24 -4.14 2.70
CA VAL A 35 -10.73 -2.80 2.37
C VAL A 35 -11.73 -2.03 1.50
N CYS A 36 -12.28 -2.67 0.48
CA CYS A 36 -13.21 -2.03 -0.46
C CYS A 36 -14.51 -1.58 0.22
N VAL A 37 -15.08 -2.41 1.10
CA VAL A 37 -16.38 -2.13 1.75
C VAL A 37 -16.26 -1.32 3.04
N SER A 38 -15.05 -1.17 3.61
CA SER A 38 -14.83 -0.46 4.86
C SER A 38 -15.11 1.05 4.70
N SER A 39 -16.08 1.58 5.41
CA SER A 39 -16.33 3.01 5.52
C SER A 39 -15.69 3.65 6.76
N HIS A 40 -15.16 2.85 7.69
CA HIS A 40 -14.50 3.31 8.92
C HIS A 40 -12.99 3.26 8.73
N LEU A 41 -12.28 4.41 8.87
CA LEU A 41 -10.85 4.52 8.59
C LEU A 41 -9.98 3.60 9.47
N GLY A 42 -10.38 3.35 10.71
CA GLY A 42 -9.68 2.40 11.57
C GLY A 42 -9.81 0.95 11.07
N LEU A 43 -11.01 0.54 10.62
CA LEU A 43 -11.21 -0.79 10.02
C LEU A 43 -10.47 -0.92 8.68
N LEU A 44 -10.47 0.13 7.88
CA LEU A 44 -9.68 0.23 6.65
C LEU A 44 -8.20 0.01 6.91
N TRP A 45 -7.66 0.66 7.96
CA TRP A 45 -6.27 0.49 8.39
C TRP A 45 -5.98 -0.98 8.77
N VAL A 46 -6.82 -1.60 9.61
CA VAL A 46 -6.69 -3.01 9.99
C VAL A 46 -6.74 -3.93 8.78
N ALA A 47 -7.68 -3.69 7.86
CA ALA A 47 -7.85 -4.50 6.66
C ALA A 47 -6.62 -4.42 5.74
N ILE A 48 -6.03 -3.23 5.57
CA ILE A 48 -4.79 -3.05 4.78
C ILE A 48 -3.62 -3.77 5.44
N GLU A 49 -3.48 -3.72 6.77
CA GLU A 49 -2.42 -4.46 7.45
C GLU A 49 -2.62 -5.97 7.34
N ALA A 50 -3.86 -6.44 7.44
CA ALA A 50 -4.17 -7.85 7.23
C ALA A 50 -3.76 -8.33 5.82
N THR A 51 -3.89 -7.48 4.78
CA THR A 51 -3.37 -7.85 3.43
C THR A 51 -1.88 -8.13 3.44
N THR A 52 -1.09 -7.40 4.25
CA THR A 52 0.36 -7.60 4.36
C THR A 52 0.69 -8.94 5.00
N LEU A 53 0.02 -9.24 6.11
CA LEU A 53 0.27 -10.47 6.88
C LEU A 53 -0.07 -11.72 6.07
N VAL A 54 -1.18 -11.69 5.32
CA VAL A 54 -1.58 -12.85 4.50
C VAL A 54 -0.78 -12.97 3.20
N THR A 55 -0.17 -11.90 2.69
CA THR A 55 0.66 -11.97 1.48
C THR A 55 2.12 -12.30 1.76
N ALA A 56 2.62 -12.08 2.97
CA ALA A 56 4.00 -12.39 3.34
C ALA A 56 4.37 -13.88 3.09
N PRO A 57 3.57 -14.88 3.50
CA PRO A 57 3.85 -16.29 3.20
C PRO A 57 3.85 -16.59 1.68
N LEU A 58 3.10 -15.84 0.88
CA LEU A 58 3.06 -15.99 -0.57
C LEU A 58 4.36 -15.52 -1.24
N ILE A 59 5.00 -14.46 -0.71
CA ILE A 59 6.31 -14.00 -1.18
C ILE A 59 7.39 -15.02 -0.85
N TYR A 60 7.31 -15.60 0.36
CA TYR A 60 8.24 -16.61 0.87
C TYR A 60 8.00 -18.02 0.31
N PHE A 61 7.04 -18.22 -0.57
CA PHE A 61 6.59 -19.54 -1.05
C PHE A 61 7.74 -20.46 -1.51
N ASN A 62 8.72 -19.90 -2.21
CA ASN A 62 9.87 -20.64 -2.74
C ASN A 62 10.95 -20.98 -1.69
N ARG A 63 10.88 -20.45 -0.48
CA ARG A 63 11.81 -20.68 0.65
C ARG A 63 13.29 -20.49 0.32
N THR A 64 13.61 -19.63 -0.64
CA THR A 64 15.00 -19.27 -0.96
C THR A 64 15.51 -18.23 0.03
N GLN A 65 16.85 -18.13 0.16
CA GLN A 65 17.48 -17.07 0.97
C GLN A 65 17.02 -15.67 0.53
N GLN A 66 16.92 -15.46 -0.78
CA GLN A 66 16.48 -14.20 -1.38
C GLN A 66 14.98 -13.92 -1.08
N SER A 67 14.13 -14.95 -1.14
CA SER A 67 12.71 -14.78 -0.80
C SER A 67 12.49 -14.46 0.69
N ILE A 68 13.33 -15.00 1.59
CA ILE A 68 13.34 -14.63 3.02
C ILE A 68 13.69 -13.16 3.17
N GLU A 69 14.79 -12.72 2.55
CA GLU A 69 15.26 -11.34 2.61
C GLU A 69 14.20 -10.37 2.05
N ALA A 70 13.63 -10.70 0.88
CA ALA A 70 12.57 -9.92 0.26
C ALA A 70 11.33 -9.80 1.15
N THR A 71 10.93 -10.91 1.81
CA THR A 71 9.80 -10.94 2.74
C THR A 71 10.07 -10.06 3.97
N TRP A 72 11.27 -10.13 4.55
CA TRP A 72 11.65 -9.27 5.67
C TRP A 72 11.63 -7.79 5.29
N LYS A 73 12.19 -7.42 4.12
CA LYS A 73 12.13 -6.03 3.62
C LYS A 73 10.69 -5.57 3.45
N TYR A 74 9.83 -6.42 2.85
CA TYR A 74 8.41 -6.15 2.67
C TYR A 74 7.69 -5.90 4.00
N LEU A 75 7.91 -6.77 5.00
CA LEU A 75 7.29 -6.65 6.31
C LEU A 75 7.80 -5.42 7.07
N LEU A 76 9.12 -5.22 7.16
CA LEU A 76 9.70 -4.11 7.95
C LEU A 76 9.29 -2.76 7.37
N VAL A 77 9.45 -2.56 6.07
CA VAL A 77 9.05 -1.31 5.41
C VAL A 77 7.54 -1.12 5.49
N GLY A 78 6.78 -2.20 5.31
CA GLY A 78 5.34 -2.21 5.45
C GLY A 78 4.87 -1.80 6.84
N PHE A 79 5.43 -2.38 7.90
CA PHE A 79 5.05 -2.07 9.29
C PHE A 79 5.35 -0.62 9.68
N VAL A 80 6.49 -0.09 9.26
CA VAL A 80 6.79 1.33 9.47
C VAL A 80 5.79 2.22 8.76
N GLY A 81 5.47 1.91 7.50
CA GLY A 81 4.47 2.66 6.73
C GLY A 81 3.09 2.63 7.38
N ILE A 82 2.61 1.45 7.78
CA ILE A 82 1.27 1.31 8.36
C ILE A 82 1.17 1.94 9.76
N ALA A 83 2.27 1.94 10.54
CA ALA A 83 2.33 2.65 11.81
C ALA A 83 2.17 4.17 11.63
N LEU A 84 2.82 4.74 10.61
CA LEU A 84 2.65 6.15 10.24
C LEU A 84 1.21 6.43 9.77
N ALA A 85 0.60 5.52 9.01
CA ALA A 85 -0.80 5.65 8.61
C ALA A 85 -1.77 5.61 9.81
N LEU A 86 -1.48 4.79 10.83
CA LEU A 86 -2.25 4.78 12.07
C LEU A 86 -2.17 6.13 12.79
N LEU A 87 -0.96 6.65 12.94
CA LEU A 87 -0.74 7.96 13.53
C LEU A 87 -1.47 9.06 12.75
N GLY A 88 -1.44 8.99 11.40
CA GLY A 88 -2.20 9.87 10.53
C GLY A 88 -3.71 9.79 10.76
N THR A 89 -4.23 8.57 10.94
CA THR A 89 -5.66 8.34 11.28
C THR A 89 -6.01 8.95 12.63
N PHE A 90 -5.13 8.85 13.63
CA PHE A 90 -5.34 9.51 14.92
C PHE A 90 -5.28 11.04 14.81
N CYS A 91 -4.43 11.59 13.96
CA CYS A 91 -4.42 13.03 13.68
C CYS A 91 -5.75 13.50 13.06
N LEU A 92 -6.37 12.71 12.17
CA LEU A 92 -7.71 13.01 11.64
C LEU A 92 -8.78 12.97 12.73
N ALA A 93 -8.75 11.95 13.60
CA ALA A 93 -9.65 11.87 14.75
C ALA A 93 -9.48 13.08 15.68
N TYR A 94 -8.24 13.46 15.96
CA TYR A 94 -7.94 14.60 16.81
C TYR A 94 -8.32 15.93 16.14
N ALA A 95 -8.27 16.04 14.81
CA ALA A 95 -8.75 17.21 14.08
C ALA A 95 -10.23 17.50 14.32
N ALA A 96 -11.05 16.46 14.50
CA ALA A 96 -12.46 16.58 14.90
C ALA A 96 -12.60 16.92 16.39
N LEU A 97 -11.92 16.17 17.26
CA LEU A 97 -11.97 16.40 18.72
C LEU A 97 -11.56 17.80 19.13
N HIS A 98 -10.53 18.35 18.49
CA HIS A 98 -10.02 19.70 18.78
C HIS A 98 -11.06 20.80 18.51
N GLN A 99 -12.05 20.52 17.68
CA GLN A 99 -13.17 21.42 17.38
C GLN A 99 -14.46 21.08 18.15
N GLY A 100 -14.37 20.14 19.11
CA GLY A 100 -15.53 19.70 19.88
C GLY A 100 -16.52 18.85 19.08
N LEU A 101 -16.11 18.32 17.93
CA LEU A 101 -16.92 17.45 17.08
C LEU A 101 -16.89 15.99 17.58
N PRO A 102 -17.88 15.16 17.24
CA PRO A 102 -17.84 13.74 17.54
C PRO A 102 -16.60 13.10 16.92
N CYS A 103 -15.85 12.33 17.71
CA CYS A 103 -14.70 11.58 17.23
C CYS A 103 -15.17 10.29 16.55
N THR A 104 -15.71 10.42 15.35
CA THR A 104 -16.00 9.26 14.51
C THR A 104 -14.92 9.14 13.43
N LEU A 105 -14.47 7.92 13.16
CA LEU A 105 -13.58 7.62 12.04
C LEU A 105 -14.38 7.08 10.85
N VAL A 106 -15.69 7.27 10.84
CA VAL A 106 -16.57 6.94 9.72
C VAL A 106 -16.39 8.00 8.64
N LEU A 107 -16.06 7.57 7.43
CA LEU A 107 -15.76 8.48 6.31
C LEU A 107 -16.91 9.45 6.02
N GLY A 108 -18.17 8.99 6.05
CA GLY A 108 -19.34 9.83 5.82
C GLY A 108 -19.44 10.97 6.83
N ASP A 109 -19.23 10.69 8.12
CA ASP A 109 -19.27 11.69 9.18
C ASP A 109 -18.11 12.69 9.07
N LEU A 110 -16.91 12.19 8.76
CA LEU A 110 -15.74 13.04 8.53
C LEU A 110 -15.96 13.99 7.35
N LEU A 111 -16.56 13.50 6.26
CA LEU A 111 -16.87 14.33 5.09
C LEU A 111 -17.95 15.38 5.42
N ALA A 112 -18.99 15.02 6.18
CA ALA A 112 -20.06 15.94 6.58
C ALA A 112 -19.55 17.10 7.46
N HIS A 113 -18.55 16.83 8.33
CA HIS A 113 -17.97 17.81 9.23
C HIS A 113 -16.62 18.38 8.73
N ALA A 114 -16.15 17.98 7.55
CA ALA A 114 -14.85 18.33 7.03
C ALA A 114 -14.51 19.84 7.05
N PRO A 115 -15.43 20.77 6.71
CA PRO A 115 -15.14 22.19 6.75
C PRO A 115 -14.82 22.73 8.15
N GLN A 116 -15.26 22.02 9.20
CA GLN A 116 -15.08 22.40 10.59
C GLN A 116 -13.83 21.79 11.23
N LEU A 117 -13.17 20.85 10.55
CA LEU A 117 -11.97 20.16 11.08
C LEU A 117 -10.82 21.14 11.29
N SER A 118 -10.02 20.87 12.33
CA SER A 118 -8.79 21.64 12.58
C SER A 118 -7.78 21.43 11.46
N LYS A 119 -7.56 22.47 10.65
CA LYS A 119 -6.67 22.41 9.46
C LYS A 119 -5.25 21.95 9.77
N PRO A 120 -4.57 22.41 10.84
CA PRO A 120 -3.22 21.95 11.16
C PRO A 120 -3.15 20.43 11.40
N TRP A 121 -4.10 19.89 12.15
CA TRP A 121 -4.16 18.45 12.44
C TRP A 121 -4.58 17.62 11.23
N LEU A 122 -5.50 18.15 10.40
CA LEU A 122 -5.86 17.53 9.12
C LEU A 122 -4.66 17.44 8.18
N ARG A 123 -3.88 18.53 8.05
CA ARG A 123 -2.68 18.57 7.22
C ARG A 123 -1.61 17.59 7.73
N ALA A 124 -1.35 17.57 9.04
CA ALA A 124 -0.43 16.61 9.65
C ALA A 124 -0.88 15.16 9.41
N GLY A 125 -2.18 14.89 9.61
CA GLY A 125 -2.77 13.59 9.34
C GLY A 125 -2.60 13.16 7.88
N PHE A 126 -2.89 14.06 6.92
CA PHE A 126 -2.74 13.75 5.50
C PHE A 126 -1.28 13.45 5.11
N VAL A 127 -0.30 14.20 5.62
CA VAL A 127 1.13 13.92 5.38
C VAL A 127 1.51 12.53 5.87
N LEU A 128 1.08 12.16 7.07
CA LEU A 128 1.38 10.86 7.66
C LEU A 128 0.68 9.71 6.89
N LEU A 129 -0.57 9.93 6.43
CA LEU A 129 -1.30 8.97 5.60
C LEU A 129 -0.67 8.84 4.21
N LEU A 130 -0.22 9.93 3.60
CA LEU A 130 0.49 9.92 2.32
C LEU A 130 1.78 9.11 2.43
N VAL A 131 2.60 9.33 3.46
CA VAL A 131 3.83 8.56 3.68
C VAL A 131 3.49 7.10 3.99
N GLY A 132 2.53 6.86 4.87
CA GLY A 132 2.16 5.52 5.30
C GLY A 132 1.56 4.65 4.19
N TYR A 133 0.48 5.10 3.57
CA TYR A 133 -0.14 4.39 2.45
C TYR A 133 0.70 4.49 1.18
N GLY A 134 1.44 5.58 0.97
CA GLY A 134 2.42 5.72 -0.11
C GLY A 134 3.52 4.66 -0.04
N THR A 135 3.97 4.28 1.16
CA THR A 135 4.88 3.15 1.38
C THR A 135 4.26 1.84 0.89
N LYS A 136 2.99 1.58 1.20
CA LYS A 136 2.25 0.39 0.72
C LYS A 136 1.99 0.42 -0.79
N MET A 137 1.67 1.59 -1.35
CA MET A 137 1.57 1.78 -2.79
C MET A 137 2.92 1.57 -3.48
N GLY A 138 4.01 1.78 -2.75
CA GLY A 138 5.38 1.79 -3.28
C GLY A 138 5.67 3.06 -4.06
N LEU A 139 5.22 4.22 -3.58
CA LEU A 139 5.66 5.51 -4.09
C LEU A 139 7.12 5.76 -3.72
N ALA A 140 7.87 6.37 -4.61
CA ALA A 140 9.25 6.74 -4.31
C ALA A 140 9.28 7.89 -3.27
N PRO A 141 10.24 7.87 -2.31
CA PRO A 141 11.40 6.97 -2.20
C PRO A 141 11.11 5.62 -1.48
N MET A 142 9.90 5.38 -0.98
CA MET A 142 9.55 4.23 -0.13
C MET A 142 9.22 2.94 -0.93
N HIS A 143 9.57 2.89 -2.22
CA HIS A 143 9.29 1.78 -3.14
C HIS A 143 10.25 0.60 -3.06
N THR A 144 11.33 0.71 -2.29
CA THR A 144 12.52 -0.19 -2.33
C THR A 144 12.20 -1.66 -2.06
N TRP A 145 11.10 -1.96 -1.36
CA TRP A 145 10.64 -3.31 -1.11
C TRP A 145 10.03 -4.01 -2.34
N LYS A 146 9.44 -3.23 -3.28
CA LYS A 146 8.68 -3.78 -4.42
C LYS A 146 9.51 -4.62 -5.38
N PRO A 147 10.67 -4.14 -5.89
CA PRO A 147 11.46 -4.92 -6.84
C PRO A 147 11.92 -6.27 -6.28
N ASP A 148 12.25 -6.31 -4.99
CA ASP A 148 12.69 -7.55 -4.33
C ASP A 148 11.49 -8.48 -4.09
N ALA A 149 10.38 -7.98 -3.51
CA ALA A 149 9.20 -8.79 -3.25
C ALA A 149 8.58 -9.37 -4.52
N TYR A 150 8.50 -8.59 -5.61
CA TYR A 150 7.93 -9.06 -6.88
C TYR A 150 8.88 -9.97 -7.65
N GLY A 151 10.20 -9.73 -7.55
CA GLY A 151 11.22 -10.58 -8.16
C GLY A 151 11.22 -11.99 -7.60
N GLU A 152 11.12 -12.12 -6.27
CA GLU A 152 11.21 -13.40 -5.57
C GLU A 152 9.86 -14.15 -5.48
N ALA A 153 8.73 -13.43 -5.50
CA ALA A 153 7.42 -14.03 -5.44
C ALA A 153 7.08 -14.84 -6.70
N PRO A 154 6.24 -15.89 -6.60
CA PRO A 154 5.63 -16.52 -7.76
C PRO A 154 4.89 -15.48 -8.63
N GLY A 155 4.88 -15.65 -9.96
CA GLY A 155 4.33 -14.64 -10.89
C GLY A 155 2.89 -14.23 -10.59
N VAL A 156 2.04 -15.18 -10.21
CA VAL A 156 0.65 -14.92 -9.79
C VAL A 156 0.60 -14.03 -8.55
N VAL A 157 1.50 -14.26 -7.57
CA VAL A 157 1.59 -13.44 -6.35
C VAL A 157 2.07 -12.03 -6.69
N GLY A 158 3.06 -11.88 -7.58
CA GLY A 158 3.50 -10.57 -8.06
C GLY A 158 2.35 -9.78 -8.69
N ALA A 159 1.50 -10.43 -9.51
CA ALA A 159 0.32 -9.81 -10.10
C ALA A 159 -0.71 -9.38 -9.03
N LEU A 160 -0.93 -10.21 -8.00
CA LEU A 160 -1.83 -9.89 -6.88
C LEU A 160 -1.31 -8.71 -6.03
N LEU A 161 -0.01 -8.66 -5.78
CA LEU A 161 0.62 -7.54 -5.07
C LEU A 161 0.47 -6.25 -5.89
N ALA A 162 0.72 -6.30 -7.21
CA ALA A 162 0.63 -5.15 -8.09
C ALA A 162 -0.81 -4.65 -8.31
N GLY A 163 -1.77 -5.55 -8.46
CA GLY A 163 -3.17 -5.20 -8.70
C GLY A 163 -3.97 -4.98 -7.42
N GLY A 164 -3.73 -5.78 -6.37
CA GLY A 164 -4.54 -5.81 -5.16
C GLY A 164 -3.99 -4.92 -4.04
N VAL A 165 -2.80 -5.24 -3.50
CA VAL A 165 -2.26 -4.53 -2.33
C VAL A 165 -2.08 -3.04 -2.60
N THR A 166 -1.50 -2.69 -3.75
CA THR A 166 -1.24 -1.29 -4.10
C THR A 166 -2.51 -0.50 -4.37
N SER A 167 -3.52 -1.13 -5.00
CA SER A 167 -4.83 -0.49 -5.24
C SER A 167 -5.62 -0.30 -3.95
N CYS A 168 -5.53 -1.23 -2.99
CA CYS A 168 -6.11 -1.06 -1.65
C CYS A 168 -5.48 0.13 -0.91
N ALA A 169 -4.17 0.27 -0.97
CA ALA A 169 -3.47 1.40 -0.37
C ALA A 169 -3.81 2.74 -1.07
N PHE A 170 -3.93 2.72 -2.41
CA PHE A 170 -4.39 3.88 -3.16
C PHE A 170 -5.81 4.30 -2.78
N LEU A 171 -6.73 3.34 -2.62
CA LEU A 171 -8.10 3.62 -2.17
C LEU A 171 -8.12 4.31 -0.80
N ALA A 172 -7.28 3.86 0.14
CA ALA A 172 -7.17 4.48 1.45
C ALA A 172 -6.64 5.92 1.36
N LEU A 173 -5.61 6.15 0.55
CA LEU A 173 -5.09 7.49 0.29
C LEU A 173 -6.13 8.39 -0.39
N ALA A 174 -6.88 7.86 -1.37
CA ALA A 174 -7.94 8.59 -2.05
C ALA A 174 -9.06 9.02 -1.08
N ARG A 175 -9.43 8.16 -0.13
CA ARG A 175 -10.40 8.51 0.93
C ARG A 175 -9.89 9.62 1.84
N ALA A 176 -8.62 9.57 2.24
CA ALA A 176 -7.98 10.65 3.01
C ALA A 176 -7.96 11.97 2.20
N TYR A 177 -7.68 11.88 0.91
CA TYR A 177 -7.72 13.01 0.00
C TYR A 177 -9.13 13.62 -0.11
N GLN A 178 -10.17 12.80 -0.21
CA GLN A 178 -11.57 13.27 -0.21
C GLN A 178 -11.89 14.11 1.04
N VAL A 179 -11.38 13.73 2.21
CA VAL A 179 -11.56 14.54 3.45
C VAL A 179 -10.85 15.89 3.32
N CYS A 180 -9.64 15.93 2.75
CA CYS A 180 -8.93 17.19 2.49
C CYS A 180 -9.68 18.08 1.52
N VAL A 181 -10.22 17.52 0.44
CA VAL A 181 -11.05 18.28 -0.54
C VAL A 181 -12.28 18.86 0.13
N ALA A 182 -13.02 18.05 0.88
CA ALA A 182 -14.21 18.48 1.60
C ALA A 182 -13.93 19.57 2.66
N ALA A 183 -12.72 19.55 3.24
CA ALA A 183 -12.24 20.56 4.20
C ALA A 183 -11.71 21.86 3.54
N GLY A 184 -11.72 21.95 2.20
CA GLY A 184 -11.14 23.08 1.46
C GLY A 184 -9.61 23.11 1.46
N GLU A 185 -8.96 21.96 1.68
CA GLU A 185 -7.50 21.81 1.73
C GLU A 185 -6.95 21.04 0.50
N SER A 186 -7.70 21.06 -0.62
CA SER A 186 -7.31 20.38 -1.87
C SER A 186 -5.96 20.87 -2.38
N ALA A 187 -5.74 22.20 -2.40
CA ALA A 187 -4.48 22.80 -2.85
C ALA A 187 -3.26 22.34 -2.02
N PHE A 188 -3.42 22.14 -0.71
CA PHE A 188 -2.37 21.59 0.13
C PHE A 188 -2.07 20.14 -0.23
N ALA A 189 -3.10 19.30 -0.34
CA ALA A 189 -2.96 17.89 -0.68
C ALA A 189 -2.34 17.70 -2.08
N SER A 190 -2.78 18.48 -3.07
CA SER A 190 -2.24 18.47 -4.44
C SER A 190 -0.75 18.87 -4.48
N ARG A 191 -0.33 19.87 -3.70
CA ARG A 191 1.09 20.27 -3.58
C ARG A 191 2.00 19.15 -3.07
N LEU A 192 1.47 18.15 -2.38
CA LEU A 192 2.22 16.98 -1.94
C LEU A 192 2.14 15.83 -2.94
N LEU A 193 0.96 15.58 -3.51
CA LEU A 193 0.73 14.48 -4.44
C LEU A 193 1.45 14.68 -5.78
N LEU A 194 1.43 15.89 -6.32
CA LEU A 194 2.07 16.18 -7.61
C LEU A 194 3.57 15.87 -7.61
N PRO A 195 4.39 16.43 -6.69
CA PRO A 195 5.82 16.13 -6.69
C PRO A 195 6.13 14.67 -6.34
N THR A 196 5.37 14.03 -5.44
CA THR A 196 5.58 12.61 -5.11
C THR A 196 5.24 11.71 -6.29
N GLY A 197 4.18 12.01 -7.04
CA GLY A 197 3.82 11.28 -8.25
C GLY A 197 4.88 11.43 -9.35
N LEU A 198 5.28 12.67 -9.66
CA LEU A 198 6.35 12.95 -10.62
C LEU A 198 7.68 12.31 -10.25
N PHE A 199 8.06 12.38 -8.97
CA PHE A 199 9.27 11.76 -8.47
C PHE A 199 9.22 10.23 -8.62
N SER A 200 8.09 9.60 -8.33
CA SER A 200 7.90 8.17 -8.49
C SER A 200 8.03 7.74 -9.95
N MET A 201 7.44 8.49 -10.88
CA MET A 201 7.59 8.24 -12.32
C MET A 201 9.03 8.40 -12.78
N ALA A 202 9.73 9.47 -12.35
CA ALA A 202 11.12 9.71 -12.72
C ALA A 202 12.04 8.60 -12.22
N VAL A 203 11.86 8.17 -10.95
CA VAL A 203 12.62 7.05 -10.36
C VAL A 203 12.33 5.75 -11.10
N ALA A 204 11.08 5.42 -11.36
CA ALA A 204 10.68 4.22 -12.08
C ALA A 204 11.28 4.21 -13.50
N GLY A 205 11.13 5.30 -14.25
CA GLY A 205 11.68 5.44 -15.60
C GLY A 205 13.19 5.26 -15.65
N LEU A 206 13.92 5.81 -14.67
CA LEU A 206 15.37 5.66 -14.57
C LEU A 206 15.79 4.20 -14.34
N PHE A 207 15.11 3.52 -13.40
CA PHE A 207 15.50 2.17 -13.01
C PHE A 207 14.98 1.08 -13.95
N VAL A 208 13.86 1.27 -14.66
CA VAL A 208 13.34 0.31 -15.64
C VAL A 208 14.35 0.03 -16.75
N VAL A 209 15.03 1.05 -17.26
CA VAL A 209 15.96 0.92 -18.40
C VAL A 209 17.14 0.01 -18.07
N GLY A 210 17.58 -0.04 -16.81
CA GLY A 210 18.73 -0.85 -16.38
C GLY A 210 18.38 -2.27 -15.94
N GLN A 211 17.08 -2.65 -15.89
CA GLN A 211 16.67 -3.95 -15.36
C GLN A 211 16.86 -5.06 -16.39
N ARG A 212 17.53 -6.14 -15.95
CA ARG A 212 17.66 -7.39 -16.71
C ARG A 212 16.64 -8.45 -16.31
N ASP A 213 16.05 -8.33 -15.13
CA ASP A 213 15.03 -9.22 -14.61
C ASP A 213 13.65 -8.69 -14.97
N PHE A 214 12.86 -9.49 -15.70
CA PHE A 214 11.52 -9.13 -16.16
C PHE A 214 10.54 -8.84 -15.02
N LYS A 215 10.59 -9.62 -13.92
CA LYS A 215 9.71 -9.40 -12.77
C LYS A 215 10.05 -8.09 -12.04
N ARG A 216 11.34 -7.78 -11.88
CA ARG A 216 11.81 -6.51 -11.30
C ARG A 216 11.44 -5.33 -12.21
N MET A 217 11.50 -5.50 -13.51
CA MET A 217 11.05 -4.49 -14.48
C MET A 217 9.56 -4.19 -14.30
N LEU A 218 8.71 -5.23 -14.18
CA LEU A 218 7.28 -5.06 -13.89
C LEU A 218 7.02 -4.41 -12.53
N ALA A 219 7.87 -4.66 -11.54
CA ALA A 219 7.77 -3.99 -10.25
C ALA A 219 7.98 -2.47 -10.36
N TYR A 220 8.98 -2.02 -11.11
CA TYR A 220 9.20 -0.60 -11.38
C TYR A 220 8.06 0.00 -12.22
N SER A 221 7.51 -0.73 -13.20
CA SER A 221 6.30 -0.31 -13.90
C SER A 221 5.12 -0.10 -12.94
N SER A 222 4.98 -0.97 -11.92
CA SER A 222 3.97 -0.77 -10.86
C SER A 222 4.23 0.47 -10.00
N VAL A 223 5.49 0.86 -9.77
CA VAL A 223 5.85 2.13 -9.09
C VAL A 223 5.42 3.33 -9.94
N GLU A 224 5.68 3.27 -11.25
CA GLU A 224 5.27 4.27 -12.23
C GLU A 224 3.75 4.48 -12.24
N HIS A 225 2.98 3.39 -12.34
CA HIS A 225 1.51 3.44 -12.34
C HIS A 225 0.95 4.08 -11.06
N MET A 226 1.53 3.78 -9.89
CA MET A 226 1.12 4.42 -8.65
C MET A 226 1.48 5.91 -8.63
N GLY A 227 2.60 6.30 -9.25
CA GLY A 227 2.97 7.70 -9.48
C GLY A 227 1.95 8.42 -10.37
N ILE A 228 1.50 7.78 -11.47
CA ILE A 228 0.47 8.33 -12.37
C ILE A 228 -0.85 8.52 -11.62
N LEU A 229 -1.26 7.55 -10.80
CA LEU A 229 -2.48 7.65 -10.00
C LEU A 229 -2.40 8.79 -8.97
N ALA A 230 -1.26 8.95 -8.29
CA ALA A 230 -1.03 10.05 -7.36
C ALA A 230 -1.08 11.42 -8.08
N LEU A 231 -0.50 11.52 -9.28
CA LEU A 231 -0.62 12.69 -10.15
C LEU A 231 -2.07 12.96 -10.54
N GLY A 232 -2.80 11.92 -10.98
CA GLY A 232 -4.18 12.04 -11.44
C GLY A 232 -5.11 12.66 -10.39
N ILE A 233 -5.04 12.17 -9.13
CA ILE A 233 -5.82 12.79 -8.05
C ILE A 233 -5.28 14.16 -7.64
N GLY A 234 -3.97 14.39 -7.72
CA GLY A 234 -3.35 15.70 -7.44
C GLY A 234 -3.77 16.79 -8.43
N ILE A 235 -3.93 16.47 -9.70
CA ILE A 235 -4.42 17.40 -10.74
C ILE A 235 -5.92 17.63 -10.62
N GLY A 236 -6.69 16.55 -10.36
CA GLY A 236 -8.16 16.62 -10.27
C GLY A 236 -8.71 17.44 -9.11
N GLY A 237 -7.88 17.78 -8.12
CA GLY A 237 -8.24 18.58 -6.95
C GLY A 237 -7.67 20.00 -6.93
N ALA A 238 -6.95 20.39 -8.00
CA ALA A 238 -6.32 21.72 -8.13
C ALA A 238 -7.27 22.77 -8.68
#